data_5f26c0cf704b58902ffdc8e5695542b3
#
_entry.id   5f26c0cf704b58902ffdc8e5695542b3
#
_cell.length_a   1.000
_cell.length_b   1.000
_cell.length_c   1.000
_cell.angle_alpha   90.00
_cell.angle_beta   90.00
_cell.angle_gamma   90.00
#
_symmetry.space_group_name_H-M   'P 1'
#
loop_
_entity.id
_entity.type
_entity.pdbx_description
1 polymer ?
#
loop_
_entity_poly.entity_id
_entity_poly.type
_entity_poly.pdbx_seq_one_letter_code
_entity_poly.pdbx_strand_id
1 'polypeptide(L)'
;MKKPTGLNLKNKTVVIGCGQLGATIANKFSKEGKNLLIVDESEKSFEQLSEDFSGYTIVGECTDLEVLESAYIKSCKELVIVTGDDSINVLVATIAKKIYNVPNVYVRLSDPDNEILLKGLGVKVIFPLELSFDKFNLMRGAK
;
A
#
# COMPACT_ATOMS: atom_id res chain seq x y z
N MET A 1 7.17 -1.90 -18.95
CA MET A 1 6.24 -1.27 -18.00
C MET A 1 5.08 -0.66 -18.78
N LYS A 2 3.88 -1.18 -18.58
CA LYS A 2 2.69 -0.61 -19.20
C LYS A 2 2.23 0.60 -18.40
N LYS A 3 2.27 1.78 -19.01
CA LYS A 3 1.56 2.92 -18.43
C LYS A 3 0.07 2.72 -18.68
N PRO A 4 -0.75 2.80 -17.64
CA PRO A 4 -2.20 2.74 -17.84
C PRO A 4 -2.65 3.95 -18.66
N THR A 5 -3.22 3.68 -19.85
CA THR A 5 -3.83 4.70 -20.67
C THR A 5 -5.33 4.66 -20.47
N GLY A 6 -5.97 5.82 -20.33
CA GLY A 6 -7.42 5.92 -20.13
C GLY A 6 -7.87 5.66 -18.70
N LEU A 7 -6.95 5.65 -17.74
CA LEU A 7 -7.27 5.48 -16.34
C LEU A 7 -8.03 6.71 -15.83
N ASN A 8 -9.18 6.47 -15.19
CA ASN A 8 -9.86 7.53 -14.46
C ASN A 8 -9.02 7.85 -13.22
N LEU A 9 -8.37 9.01 -13.21
CA LEU A 9 -7.48 9.42 -12.12
C LEU A 9 -8.22 9.84 -10.86
N LYS A 10 -9.53 10.00 -10.90
CA LYS A 10 -10.34 10.31 -9.72
C LYS A 10 -10.56 9.04 -8.90
N ASN A 11 -10.42 9.14 -7.59
CA ASN A 11 -10.64 8.04 -6.62
C ASN A 11 -9.72 6.83 -6.83
N LYS A 12 -8.50 7.08 -7.24
CA LYS A 12 -7.53 6.03 -7.47
C LYS A 12 -6.88 5.57 -6.16
N THR A 13 -6.76 4.26 -6.03
CA THR A 13 -5.98 3.63 -4.96
C THR A 13 -4.67 3.13 -5.53
N VAL A 14 -3.58 3.44 -4.86
CA VAL A 14 -2.25 2.91 -5.18
C VAL A 14 -1.79 2.06 -4.00
N VAL A 15 -1.40 0.82 -4.30
CA VAL A 15 -0.85 -0.11 -3.31
C VAL A 15 0.64 -0.25 -3.55
N ILE A 16 1.43 -0.03 -2.52
CA ILE A 16 2.89 -0.17 -2.55
C ILE A 16 3.25 -1.46 -1.84
N GLY A 17 3.76 -2.43 -2.58
CA GLY A 17 4.14 -3.74 -2.09
C GLY A 17 3.11 -4.81 -2.44
N CYS A 18 3.55 -5.84 -3.19
CA CYS A 18 2.72 -6.97 -3.60
C CYS A 18 3.15 -8.24 -2.87
N GLY A 19 3.28 -8.16 -1.53
CA GLY A 19 3.39 -9.33 -0.68
C GLY A 19 1.99 -9.89 -0.39
N GLN A 20 1.87 -10.72 0.64
CA GLN A 20 0.58 -11.34 0.97
C GLN A 20 -0.51 -10.31 1.27
N LEU A 21 -0.20 -9.31 2.10
CA LEU A 21 -1.19 -8.30 2.46
C LEU A 21 -1.54 -7.41 1.27
N GLY A 22 -0.53 -6.92 0.54
CA GLY A 22 -0.75 -6.07 -0.62
C GLY A 22 -1.55 -6.76 -1.70
N ALA A 23 -1.21 -8.01 -2.02
CA ALA A 23 -1.95 -8.81 -3.00
C ALA A 23 -3.40 -9.07 -2.55
N THR A 24 -3.60 -9.34 -1.26
CA THR A 24 -4.94 -9.54 -0.70
C THR A 24 -5.81 -8.29 -0.85
N ILE A 25 -5.26 -7.13 -0.50
CA ILE A 25 -5.95 -5.84 -0.65
C ILE A 25 -6.26 -5.59 -2.13
N ALA A 26 -5.27 -5.76 -3.00
CA ALA A 26 -5.41 -5.51 -4.43
C ALA A 26 -6.48 -6.41 -5.06
N ASN A 27 -6.47 -7.69 -4.74
CA ASN A 27 -7.46 -8.63 -5.27
C ASN A 27 -8.89 -8.28 -4.83
N LYS A 28 -9.07 -7.93 -3.57
CA LYS A 28 -10.39 -7.53 -3.05
C LYS A 28 -10.88 -6.24 -3.68
N PHE A 29 -10.01 -5.24 -3.79
CA PHE A 29 -10.37 -3.96 -4.42
C PHE A 29 -10.69 -4.13 -5.90
N SER A 30 -9.95 -4.99 -6.58
CA SER A 30 -10.23 -5.32 -7.99
C SER A 30 -11.63 -5.92 -8.16
N LYS A 31 -12.03 -6.83 -7.27
CA LYS A 31 -13.38 -7.42 -7.29
C LYS A 31 -14.47 -6.39 -7.03
N GLU A 32 -14.16 -5.37 -6.25
CA GLU A 32 -15.10 -4.27 -5.98
C GLU A 32 -15.17 -3.25 -7.11
N GLY A 33 -14.41 -3.45 -8.19
CA GLY A 33 -14.38 -2.55 -9.32
C GLY A 33 -13.65 -1.24 -9.09
N LYS A 34 -12.79 -1.17 -8.08
CA LYS A 34 -12.03 0.05 -7.77
C LYS A 34 -10.89 0.26 -8.75
N ASN A 35 -10.60 1.51 -9.06
CA ASN A 35 -9.42 1.89 -9.83
C ASN A 35 -8.18 1.65 -8.97
N LEU A 36 -7.36 0.69 -9.38
CA LEU A 36 -6.26 0.21 -8.56
C LEU A 36 -4.99 0.09 -9.37
N LEU A 37 -3.90 0.51 -8.75
CA LEU A 37 -2.57 0.33 -9.28
C LEU A 37 -1.69 -0.20 -8.16
N ILE A 38 -0.89 -1.23 -8.45
CA ILE A 38 0.00 -1.84 -7.46
C ILE A 38 1.44 -1.80 -7.95
N VAL A 39 2.35 -1.42 -7.06
CA VAL A 39 3.79 -1.27 -7.33
C VAL A 39 4.57 -2.30 -6.51
N ASP A 40 5.50 -2.96 -7.14
CA ASP A 40 6.48 -3.81 -6.47
C ASP A 40 7.79 -3.83 -7.27
N GLU A 41 8.91 -3.98 -6.59
CA GLU A 41 10.21 -4.06 -7.26
C GLU A 41 10.42 -5.38 -8.00
N SER A 42 9.68 -6.42 -7.62
CA SER A 42 9.78 -7.75 -8.21
C SER A 42 8.55 -8.07 -9.05
N GLU A 43 8.74 -8.25 -10.34
CA GLU A 43 7.67 -8.66 -11.25
C GLU A 43 7.04 -9.98 -10.82
N LYS A 44 7.84 -10.88 -10.25
CA LYS A 44 7.39 -12.17 -9.76
C LYS A 44 6.33 -12.06 -8.65
N SER A 45 6.40 -11.00 -7.85
CA SER A 45 5.43 -10.77 -6.78
C SER A 45 4.00 -10.67 -7.30
N PHE A 46 3.81 -10.23 -8.53
CA PHE A 46 2.49 -10.09 -9.14
C PHE A 46 1.82 -11.42 -9.47
N GLU A 47 2.53 -12.53 -9.38
CA GLU A 47 1.94 -13.89 -9.51
C GLU A 47 0.91 -14.17 -8.41
N GLN A 48 0.96 -13.44 -7.29
CA GLN A 48 -0.01 -13.56 -6.21
C GLN A 48 -1.35 -12.88 -6.53
N LEU A 49 -1.41 -12.08 -7.57
CA LEU A 49 -2.66 -11.46 -8.01
C LEU A 49 -3.53 -12.50 -8.68
N SER A 50 -4.85 -12.40 -8.48
CA SER A 50 -5.80 -13.35 -9.08
C SER A 50 -5.86 -13.16 -10.60
N GLU A 51 -6.26 -14.23 -11.30
CA GLU A 51 -6.36 -14.21 -12.77
C GLU A 51 -7.31 -13.12 -13.28
N ASP A 52 -8.33 -12.80 -12.51
CA ASP A 52 -9.32 -11.77 -12.85
C ASP A 52 -8.95 -10.37 -12.34
N PHE A 53 -7.71 -10.20 -11.86
CA PHE A 53 -7.25 -8.88 -11.41
C PHE A 53 -7.30 -7.88 -12.57
N SER A 54 -8.07 -6.81 -12.38
CA SER A 54 -8.32 -5.82 -13.42
C SER A 54 -7.57 -4.51 -13.23
N GLY A 55 -6.73 -4.41 -12.19
CA GLY A 55 -5.90 -3.23 -11.96
C GLY A 55 -4.65 -3.21 -12.84
N TYR A 56 -3.76 -2.28 -12.52
CA TYR A 56 -2.49 -2.12 -13.22
C TYR A 56 -1.32 -2.44 -12.30
N THR A 57 -0.26 -2.97 -12.88
CA THR A 57 0.97 -3.28 -12.14
C THR A 57 2.12 -2.42 -12.64
N ILE A 58 2.97 -1.98 -11.73
CA ILE A 58 4.21 -1.28 -12.06
C ILE A 58 5.37 -1.96 -11.34
N VAL A 59 6.39 -2.34 -12.10
CA VAL A 59 7.64 -2.86 -11.56
C VAL A 59 8.57 -1.68 -11.31
N GLY A 60 9.01 -1.52 -10.07
CA GLY A 60 9.95 -0.45 -9.73
C GLY A 60 10.13 -0.33 -8.22
N GLU A 61 11.18 0.39 -7.84
CA GLU A 61 11.45 0.68 -6.44
C GLU A 61 10.60 1.85 -5.97
N CYS A 62 9.81 1.63 -4.94
CA CYS A 62 8.88 2.64 -4.44
C CYS A 62 9.54 3.82 -3.73
N THR A 63 10.84 3.75 -3.48
CA THR A 63 11.64 4.86 -2.95
C THR A 63 12.12 5.81 -4.05
N ASP A 64 11.92 5.45 -5.31
CA ASP A 64 12.23 6.28 -6.46
C ASP A 64 11.03 7.16 -6.79
N LEU A 65 11.24 8.49 -6.76
CA LEU A 65 10.17 9.45 -7.04
C LEU A 65 9.60 9.28 -8.45
N GLU A 66 10.42 8.90 -9.43
CA GLU A 66 9.93 8.66 -10.79
C GLU A 66 8.95 7.49 -10.83
N VAL A 67 9.21 6.44 -10.04
CA VAL A 67 8.30 5.30 -9.93
C VAL A 67 6.98 5.72 -9.30
N LEU A 68 7.03 6.48 -8.21
CA LEU A 68 5.82 6.99 -7.54
C LEU A 68 5.02 7.91 -8.47
N GLU A 69 5.67 8.75 -9.23
CA GLU A 69 4.99 9.62 -10.19
C GLU A 69 4.40 8.81 -11.35
N SER A 70 5.08 7.75 -11.79
CA SER A 70 4.53 6.80 -12.77
C SER A 70 3.28 6.09 -12.24
N ALA A 71 3.19 5.95 -10.92
CA ALA A 71 2.02 5.37 -10.24
C ALA A 71 0.94 6.43 -9.95
N TYR A 72 1.09 7.63 -10.47
CA TYR A 72 0.14 8.74 -10.32
C TYR A 72 -0.06 9.20 -8.87
N ILE A 73 1.01 9.19 -8.07
CA ILE A 73 0.94 9.61 -6.66
C ILE A 73 0.40 11.04 -6.51
N LYS A 74 0.64 11.90 -7.50
CA LYS A 74 0.19 13.30 -7.48
C LYS A 74 -1.33 13.44 -7.46
N SER A 75 -2.04 12.45 -7.98
CA SER A 75 -3.50 12.48 -8.10
C SER A 75 -4.20 11.34 -7.37
N CYS A 76 -3.46 10.49 -6.65
CA CYS A 76 -4.09 9.40 -5.94
C CYS A 76 -4.85 9.91 -4.71
N LYS A 77 -5.97 9.28 -4.42
CA LYS A 77 -6.80 9.60 -3.24
C LYS A 77 -6.41 8.79 -2.04
N GLU A 78 -5.90 7.60 -2.27
CA GLU A 78 -5.63 6.62 -1.23
C GLU A 78 -4.35 5.87 -1.57
N LEU A 79 -3.39 5.88 -0.65
CA LEU A 79 -2.12 5.18 -0.78
C LEU A 79 -1.99 4.17 0.35
N VAL A 80 -1.76 2.92 -0.02
CA VAL A 80 -1.63 1.82 0.93
C VAL A 80 -0.19 1.29 0.83
N ILE A 81 0.60 1.48 1.88
CA ILE A 81 2.02 1.16 1.88
C ILE A 81 2.24 -0.06 2.77
N VAL A 82 2.46 -1.21 2.14
CA VAL A 82 2.46 -2.51 2.83
C VAL A 82 3.62 -3.41 2.39
N THR A 83 4.80 -2.83 2.18
CA THR A 83 6.01 -3.63 1.94
C THR A 83 6.42 -4.37 3.20
N GLY A 84 7.35 -5.30 3.08
CA GLY A 84 7.89 -6.03 4.23
C GLY A 84 8.92 -5.26 5.07
N ASP A 85 9.24 -4.03 4.70
CA ASP A 85 10.31 -3.24 5.31
C ASP A 85 9.75 -1.95 5.93
N ASP A 86 9.80 -1.85 7.25
CA ASP A 86 9.27 -0.69 7.98
C ASP A 86 9.96 0.61 7.57
N SER A 87 11.27 0.59 7.34
CA SER A 87 12.02 1.80 6.96
C SER A 87 11.55 2.34 5.61
N ILE A 88 11.33 1.45 4.65
CA ILE A 88 10.77 1.82 3.35
C ILE A 88 9.37 2.38 3.52
N ASN A 89 8.53 1.72 4.32
CA ASN A 89 7.16 2.14 4.54
C ASN A 89 7.09 3.54 5.17
N VAL A 90 7.95 3.81 6.15
CA VAL A 90 8.02 5.15 6.77
C VAL A 90 8.50 6.20 5.76
N LEU A 91 9.51 5.88 4.96
CA LEU A 91 10.03 6.82 3.96
C LEU A 91 8.97 7.18 2.92
N VAL A 92 8.30 6.17 2.36
CA VAL A 92 7.27 6.39 1.33
C VAL A 92 6.09 7.17 1.90
N ALA A 93 5.67 6.87 3.14
CA ALA A 93 4.61 7.62 3.81
C ALA A 93 4.98 9.08 4.01
N THR A 94 6.22 9.34 4.39
CA THR A 94 6.73 10.70 4.58
C THR A 94 6.73 11.47 3.26
N ILE A 95 7.21 10.84 2.18
CA ILE A 95 7.20 11.41 0.83
C ILE A 95 5.77 11.72 0.41
N ALA A 96 4.86 10.76 0.58
CA ALA A 96 3.46 10.91 0.19
C ALA A 96 2.79 12.10 0.85
N LYS A 97 3.05 12.30 2.13
CA LYS A 97 2.44 13.40 2.90
C LYS A 97 3.14 14.73 2.69
N LYS A 98 4.47 14.76 2.76
CA LYS A 98 5.21 16.03 2.75
C LYS A 98 5.43 16.58 1.34
N ILE A 99 5.57 15.73 0.35
CA ILE A 99 5.83 16.17 -1.03
C ILE A 99 4.54 16.22 -1.84
N TYR A 100 3.71 15.19 -1.74
CA TYR A 100 2.56 15.01 -2.63
C TYR A 100 1.21 15.29 -1.99
N ASN A 101 1.15 15.50 -0.69
CA ASN A 101 -0.10 15.78 0.04
C ASN A 101 -1.22 14.76 -0.24
N VAL A 102 -0.88 13.48 -0.30
CA VAL A 102 -1.88 12.43 -0.52
C VAL A 102 -2.90 12.44 0.62
N PRO A 103 -4.20 12.50 0.33
CA PRO A 103 -5.22 12.68 1.38
C PRO A 103 -5.28 11.53 2.39
N ASN A 104 -5.24 10.29 1.93
CA ASN A 104 -5.40 9.13 2.78
C ASN A 104 -4.20 8.20 2.58
N VAL A 105 -3.41 8.03 3.63
CA VAL A 105 -2.22 7.17 3.61
C VAL A 105 -2.33 6.15 4.72
N TYR A 106 -2.24 4.88 4.36
CA TYR A 106 -2.24 3.74 5.28
C TYR A 106 -0.87 3.07 5.22
N VAL A 107 -0.29 2.81 6.37
CA VAL A 107 1.09 2.31 6.47
C VAL A 107 1.14 1.07 7.34
N ARG A 108 1.73 0.00 6.82
CA ARG A 108 2.02 -1.18 7.62
C ARG A 108 3.33 -1.00 8.37
N LEU A 109 3.33 -1.30 9.67
CA LEU A 109 4.53 -1.41 10.47
C LEU A 109 4.53 -2.75 11.21
N SER A 110 5.70 -3.39 11.26
CA SER A 110 5.90 -4.62 12.04
C SER A 110 6.32 -4.30 13.46
N ASP A 111 7.13 -3.25 13.65
CA ASP A 111 7.64 -2.82 14.94
C ASP A 111 6.86 -1.58 15.43
N PRO A 112 6.12 -1.69 16.54
CA PRO A 112 5.38 -0.55 17.10
C PRO A 112 6.27 0.64 17.45
N ASP A 113 7.56 0.43 17.75
CA ASP A 113 8.49 1.49 18.07
C ASP A 113 8.72 2.43 16.89
N ASN A 114 8.49 1.98 15.67
CA ASN A 114 8.64 2.78 14.47
C ASN A 114 7.49 3.78 14.25
N GLU A 115 6.39 3.65 14.99
CA GLU A 115 5.22 4.54 14.82
C GLU A 115 5.59 6.00 15.09
N ILE A 116 6.53 6.26 15.99
CA ILE A 116 6.95 7.62 16.31
C ILE A 116 7.52 8.36 15.11
N LEU A 117 8.07 7.64 14.13
CA LEU A 117 8.62 8.23 12.92
C LEU A 117 7.54 8.82 12.02
N LEU A 118 6.28 8.43 12.22
CA LEU A 118 5.13 8.91 11.46
C LEU A 118 4.33 9.98 12.21
N LYS A 119 4.77 10.37 13.39
CA LYS A 119 4.06 11.34 14.22
C LYS A 119 3.85 12.67 13.49
N GLY A 120 2.63 13.16 13.54
CA GLY A 120 2.27 14.43 12.93
C GLY A 120 2.02 14.39 11.43
N LEU A 121 2.17 13.24 10.77
CA LEU A 121 1.94 13.12 9.33
C LEU A 121 0.46 12.88 8.96
N GLY A 122 -0.37 12.51 9.92
CA GLY A 122 -1.79 12.24 9.65
C GLY A 122 -2.01 10.93 8.89
N VAL A 123 -1.09 9.96 9.01
CA VAL A 123 -1.23 8.64 8.39
C VAL A 123 -1.92 7.68 9.35
N LYS A 124 -2.53 6.65 8.81
CA LYS A 124 -3.14 5.56 9.59
C LYS A 124 -2.22 4.35 9.53
N VAL A 125 -1.94 3.77 10.70
CA VAL A 125 -0.98 2.68 10.82
C VAL A 125 -1.68 1.34 11.05
N ILE A 126 -1.21 0.31 10.37
CA ILE A 126 -1.68 -1.06 10.51
C ILE A 126 -0.54 -1.89 11.10
N PHE A 127 -0.83 -2.60 12.20
CA PHE A 127 0.09 -3.54 12.83
C PHE A 127 -0.47 -4.96 12.67
N PRO A 128 -0.11 -5.69 11.60
CA PRO A 128 -0.71 -7.01 11.35
C PRO A 128 -0.47 -8.02 12.45
N LEU A 129 0.70 -7.98 13.08
CA LEU A 129 1.02 -8.91 14.16
C LEU A 129 0.16 -8.65 15.40
N GLU A 130 -0.08 -7.38 15.75
CA GLU A 130 -0.96 -7.04 16.87
C GLU A 130 -2.40 -7.49 16.60
N LEU A 131 -2.89 -7.25 15.38
CA LEU A 131 -4.24 -7.69 15.00
C LEU A 131 -4.38 -9.21 15.12
N SER A 132 -3.36 -9.94 14.69
CA SER A 132 -3.35 -11.40 14.80
C SER A 132 -3.33 -11.86 16.24
N PHE A 133 -2.52 -11.23 17.07
CA PHE A 133 -2.45 -11.54 18.50
C PHE A 133 -3.77 -11.22 19.19
N ASP A 134 -4.37 -10.07 18.90
CA ASP A 134 -5.66 -9.68 19.50
C ASP A 134 -6.74 -10.69 19.16
N LYS A 135 -6.79 -11.15 17.92
CA LYS A 135 -7.75 -12.17 17.49
C LYS A 135 -7.52 -13.49 18.22
N PHE A 136 -6.26 -13.93 18.29
CA PHE A 136 -5.89 -15.12 19.05
C PHE A 136 -6.34 -15.00 20.51
N ASN A 137 -6.07 -13.85 21.12
CA ASN A 137 -6.39 -13.60 22.52
C ASN A 137 -7.90 -13.63 22.77
N LEU A 138 -8.70 -13.07 21.88
CA LEU A 138 -10.16 -13.15 21.93
C LEU A 138 -10.64 -14.60 21.86
N MET A 139 -10.10 -15.39 20.93
CA MET A 139 -10.52 -16.78 20.75
C MET A 139 -10.23 -17.64 21.97
N ARG A 140 -9.18 -17.35 22.73
CA ARG A 140 -8.87 -18.08 23.95
C ARG A 140 -9.64 -17.58 25.18
N GLY A 141 -10.56 -16.64 25.00
CA GLY A 141 -11.41 -16.13 26.06
C GLY A 141 -10.78 -15.06 26.95
N ALA A 142 -9.69 -14.45 26.57
CA ALA A 142 -9.12 -13.33 27.31
C ALA A 142 -9.98 -12.07 27.07
N LYS A 143 -10.17 -11.30 28.11
CA LYS A 143 -10.97 -10.07 28.07
C LYS A 143 -10.09 -8.86 27.77
#